data_486c9fdadd074303220423f0c2ac4d29
#
_entry.id   486c9fdadd074303220423f0c2ac4d29
#
_cell.length_a   1.000
_cell.length_b   1.000
_cell.length_c   1.000
_cell.angle_alpha   90.00
_cell.angle_beta   90.00
_cell.angle_gamma   90.00
#
_symmetry.space_group_name_H-M   'P 1'
#
loop_
_entity.id
_entity.type
_entity.pdbx_description
1 polymer ?
#
loop_
_entity_poly.entity_id
_entity_poly.type
_entity_poly.pdbx_seq_one_letter_code
_entity_poly.pdbx_strand_id
1 'polypeptide(L)'
;MELTAMRFKDYTWPYNPESCRCVWERKLLRRKLPFGGVSLQDLGRWGRTFEGEGSFCGAGAYEEFRALEALFREEGAGLLTHPQWGTVRARFASLELSQEPLPDFVRYRFVFWEEDEGESGFRRVAGNSGSGSAGVSQARQEPVYYTVRKGDTLWAIAKGRGMTLAALIALNPPIRNPNRIYPVEKVRVQ
;
A
#
# COMPACT_ATOMS: atom_id res chain seq x y z
N MET A 1 -19.60 10.69 26.42
CA MET A 1 -18.92 9.67 25.57
C MET A 1 -17.45 9.80 25.82
N GLU A 2 -16.83 8.79 26.41
CA GLU A 2 -15.40 8.80 26.65
C GLU A 2 -14.71 8.38 25.34
N LEU A 3 -13.83 9.22 24.82
CA LEU A 3 -13.10 8.93 23.59
C LEU A 3 -11.98 7.93 23.90
N THR A 4 -11.86 6.90 23.10
CA THR A 4 -10.74 5.96 23.17
C THR A 4 -9.42 6.71 22.96
N ALA A 5 -8.38 6.35 23.70
CA ALA A 5 -7.06 6.96 23.53
C ALA A 5 -6.48 6.63 22.14
N MET A 6 -5.83 7.60 21.50
CA MET A 6 -5.07 7.37 20.27
C MET A 6 -3.87 6.47 20.56
N ARG A 7 -3.58 5.55 19.64
CA ARG A 7 -2.50 4.58 19.82
C ARG A 7 -1.78 4.33 18.50
N PHE A 8 -0.45 4.16 18.58
CA PHE A 8 0.37 3.70 17.45
C PHE A 8 1.41 2.70 17.93
N LYS A 9 1.45 1.52 17.34
CA LYS A 9 2.23 0.38 17.84
C LYS A 9 1.91 0.12 19.33
N ASP A 10 2.93 0.15 20.16
CA ASP A 10 2.81 -0.05 21.62
C ASP A 10 2.63 1.26 22.41
N TYR A 11 2.76 2.41 21.74
CA TYR A 11 2.58 3.70 22.36
C TYR A 11 1.11 4.12 22.37
N THR A 12 0.63 4.54 23.53
CA THR A 12 -0.71 5.10 23.73
C THR A 12 -0.57 6.54 24.20
N TRP A 13 -1.21 7.48 23.51
CA TRP A 13 -1.20 8.88 23.94
C TRP A 13 -1.86 9.03 25.30
N PRO A 14 -1.19 9.65 26.29
CA PRO A 14 -1.80 9.90 27.61
C PRO A 14 -2.99 10.86 27.50
N TYR A 15 -2.90 11.80 26.57
CA TYR A 15 -3.98 12.71 26.18
C TYR A 15 -4.10 12.70 24.67
N ASN A 16 -5.30 12.59 24.16
CA ASN A 16 -5.52 12.65 22.72
C ASN A 16 -5.01 14.00 22.16
N PRO A 17 -4.44 14.03 20.95
CA PRO A 17 -4.04 15.27 20.28
C PRO A 17 -5.18 16.28 20.24
N GLU A 18 -4.84 17.57 20.34
CA GLU A 18 -5.80 18.69 20.35
C GLU A 18 -6.53 18.81 19.01
N SER A 19 -5.81 18.55 17.94
CA SER A 19 -6.39 18.53 16.60
C SER A 19 -5.84 17.34 15.79
N CYS A 20 -6.71 16.77 14.97
CA CYS A 20 -6.34 15.76 14.00
C CYS A 20 -7.05 16.04 12.69
N ARG A 21 -6.31 15.88 11.57
CA ARG A 21 -6.81 16.03 10.21
C ARG A 21 -6.46 14.79 9.40
N CYS A 22 -7.43 14.31 8.63
CA CYS A 22 -7.22 13.24 7.67
C CYS A 22 -7.36 13.81 6.26
N VAL A 23 -6.35 13.64 5.42
CA VAL A 23 -6.31 14.15 4.05
C VAL A 23 -6.34 12.98 3.08
N TRP A 24 -7.21 13.06 2.09
CA TRP A 24 -7.33 12.11 0.97
C TRP A 24 -6.83 12.80 -0.29
N GLU A 25 -5.88 12.19 -0.97
CA GLU A 25 -5.32 12.74 -2.20
C GLU A 25 -5.43 11.74 -3.36
N ARG A 26 -5.62 12.27 -4.57
CA ARG A 26 -5.51 11.52 -5.82
C ARG A 26 -4.30 11.98 -6.61
N LYS A 27 -3.56 11.04 -7.14
CA LYS A 27 -2.45 11.33 -8.04
C LYS A 27 -3.00 11.56 -9.45
N LEU A 28 -3.11 12.83 -9.84
CA LEU A 28 -3.55 13.21 -11.17
C LEU A 28 -2.37 13.74 -11.98
N LEU A 29 -2.16 13.18 -13.16
CA LEU A 29 -1.17 13.68 -14.11
C LEU A 29 -1.86 14.54 -15.16
N ARG A 30 -1.44 15.79 -15.25
CA ARG A 30 -1.95 16.76 -16.22
C ARG A 30 -0.97 16.91 -17.39
N ARG A 31 -1.41 16.62 -18.61
CA ARG A 31 -0.61 16.78 -19.84
C ARG A 31 -1.27 17.78 -20.77
N LYS A 32 -0.46 18.71 -21.30
CA LYS A 32 -0.88 19.62 -22.36
C LYS A 32 -0.82 18.90 -23.70
N LEU A 33 -1.89 18.98 -24.49
CA LEU A 33 -1.92 18.39 -25.83
C LEU A 33 -1.37 19.36 -26.88
N PRO A 34 -0.70 18.88 -27.95
CA PRO A 34 -0.05 19.73 -28.97
C PRO A 34 -1.01 20.70 -29.71
N PHE A 35 -2.28 20.31 -29.85
CA PHE A 35 -3.29 21.10 -30.60
C PHE A 35 -4.29 21.83 -29.68
N GLY A 36 -3.89 22.09 -28.46
CA GLY A 36 -4.76 22.71 -27.47
C GLY A 36 -5.58 21.68 -26.70
N GLY A 37 -5.91 22.02 -25.49
CA GLY A 37 -6.58 21.11 -24.55
C GLY A 37 -5.65 20.51 -23.51
N VAL A 38 -6.24 19.83 -22.55
CA VAL A 38 -5.55 19.21 -21.44
C VAL A 38 -6.06 17.78 -21.27
N SER A 39 -5.15 16.83 -21.28
CA SER A 39 -5.43 15.45 -20.88
C SER A 39 -5.17 15.30 -19.40
N LEU A 40 -6.12 14.73 -18.67
CA LEU A 40 -6.02 14.39 -17.26
C LEU A 40 -6.01 12.88 -17.13
N GLN A 41 -4.93 12.34 -16.57
CA GLN A 41 -4.80 10.92 -16.28
C GLN A 41 -4.89 10.71 -14.78
N ASP A 42 -5.82 9.88 -14.33
CA ASP A 42 -5.92 9.44 -12.94
C ASP A 42 -4.94 8.28 -12.72
N LEU A 43 -3.98 8.47 -11.83
CA LEU A 43 -2.96 7.48 -11.46
C LEU A 43 -3.32 6.73 -10.17
N GLY A 44 -4.57 6.87 -9.73
CA GLY A 44 -5.09 6.20 -8.55
C GLY A 44 -5.12 7.08 -7.30
N ARG A 45 -5.53 6.46 -6.20
CA ARG A 45 -5.56 7.11 -4.89
C ARG A 45 -4.16 7.09 -4.28
N TRP A 46 -3.81 8.17 -3.63
CA TRP A 46 -2.72 8.22 -2.68
C TRP A 46 -3.24 7.72 -1.33
N GLY A 47 -2.42 7.05 -0.54
CA GLY A 47 -2.80 6.70 0.83
C GLY A 47 -3.20 7.94 1.63
N ARG A 48 -4.03 7.75 2.66
CA ARG A 48 -4.44 8.86 3.52
C ARG A 48 -3.24 9.41 4.30
N THR A 49 -3.24 10.72 4.50
CA THR A 49 -2.29 11.40 5.39
C THR A 49 -3.05 11.81 6.65
N PHE A 50 -2.52 11.42 7.81
CA PHE A 50 -3.05 11.80 9.11
C PHE A 50 -2.08 12.79 9.74
N GLU A 51 -2.55 14.01 9.95
CA GLU A 51 -1.80 15.09 10.58
C GLU A 51 -2.47 15.46 11.89
N GLY A 52 -1.67 15.74 12.90
CA GLY A 52 -2.20 16.20 14.17
C GLY A 52 -1.21 17.03 14.94
N GLU A 53 -1.73 17.80 15.87
CA GLU A 53 -0.96 18.55 16.83
C GLU A 53 -1.51 18.35 18.24
N GLY A 54 -0.63 18.41 19.20
CA GLY A 54 -0.97 18.29 20.58
C GLY A 54 0.09 18.90 21.49
N SER A 55 -0.21 18.93 22.76
CA SER A 55 0.72 19.39 23.76
C SER A 55 0.82 18.41 24.92
N PHE A 56 2.01 18.31 25.48
CA PHE A 56 2.23 17.68 26.77
C PHE A 56 2.47 18.78 27.79
N CYS A 57 1.82 18.66 28.95
CA CYS A 57 1.86 19.66 30.02
C CYS A 57 2.20 18.99 31.34
N GLY A 58 2.93 19.72 32.20
CA GLY A 58 3.29 19.31 33.56
C GLY A 58 4.66 18.65 33.66
N ALA A 59 5.01 18.29 34.89
CA ALA A 59 6.27 17.62 35.19
C ALA A 59 6.32 16.26 34.52
N GLY A 60 7.04 16.10 33.40
CA GLY A 60 7.07 14.88 32.59
C GLY A 60 6.75 15.13 31.13
N ALA A 61 6.40 16.36 30.75
CA ALA A 61 6.07 16.71 29.35
C ALA A 61 7.19 16.36 28.39
N TYR A 62 8.44 16.53 28.77
CA TYR A 62 9.61 16.18 27.93
C TYR A 62 9.88 14.68 27.86
N GLU A 63 9.60 13.95 28.94
CA GLU A 63 9.70 12.49 28.95
C GLU A 63 8.69 11.87 28.00
N GLU A 64 7.47 12.36 27.98
CA GLU A 64 6.43 11.93 27.05
C GLU A 64 6.82 12.24 25.60
N PHE A 65 7.37 13.42 25.34
CA PHE A 65 7.85 13.75 24.01
C PHE A 65 9.02 12.86 23.58
N ARG A 66 9.96 12.53 24.49
CA ARG A 66 11.06 11.61 24.20
C ARG A 66 10.56 10.19 23.87
N ALA A 67 9.51 9.74 24.56
CA ALA A 67 8.88 8.46 24.22
C ALA A 67 8.29 8.50 22.80
N LEU A 68 7.65 9.60 22.43
CA LEU A 68 7.13 9.80 21.06
C LEU A 68 8.25 9.92 20.02
N GLU A 69 9.36 10.58 20.36
CA GLU A 69 10.56 10.65 19.52
C GLU A 69 11.21 9.28 19.32
N ALA A 70 11.31 8.48 20.38
CA ALA A 70 11.81 7.11 20.30
C ALA A 70 10.96 6.26 19.35
N LEU A 71 9.63 6.36 19.48
CA LEU A 71 8.69 5.72 18.58
C LEU A 71 8.85 6.17 17.12
N PHE A 72 9.11 7.46 16.87
CA PHE A 72 9.38 7.98 15.53
C PHE A 72 10.66 7.39 14.91
N ARG A 73 11.68 7.15 15.73
CA ARG A 73 12.95 6.52 15.29
C ARG A 73 12.81 5.04 14.98
N GLU A 74 11.77 4.39 15.48
CA GLU A 74 11.49 3.00 15.14
C GLU A 74 11.04 2.87 13.69
N GLU A 75 11.77 2.09 12.91
CA GLU A 75 11.44 1.82 11.52
C GLU A 75 10.19 0.94 11.39
N GLY A 76 9.57 1.03 10.23
CA GLY A 76 8.45 0.17 9.82
C GLY A 76 7.08 0.79 10.05
N ALA A 77 6.09 0.12 9.45
CA ALA A 77 4.69 0.47 9.63
C ALA A 77 4.14 -0.13 10.92
N GLY A 78 3.15 0.53 11.48
CA GLY A 78 2.41 0.07 12.65
C GLY A 78 0.91 0.32 12.50
N LEU A 79 0.14 -0.18 13.45
CA LEU A 79 -1.29 0.11 13.54
C LEU A 79 -1.49 1.44 14.25
N LEU A 80 -2.07 2.41 13.53
CA LEU A 80 -2.53 3.68 14.07
C LEU A 80 -4.01 3.55 14.38
N THR A 81 -4.38 3.65 15.65
CA THR A 81 -5.77 3.65 16.09
C THR A 81 -6.18 5.05 16.49
N HIS A 82 -7.17 5.60 15.81
CA HIS A 82 -7.74 6.92 16.12
C HIS A 82 -9.14 6.74 16.72
N PRO A 83 -9.53 7.54 17.73
CA PRO A 83 -10.79 7.36 18.45
C PRO A 83 -12.04 7.44 17.58
N GLN A 84 -11.98 8.15 16.43
CA GLN A 84 -13.13 8.35 15.54
C GLN A 84 -12.97 7.67 14.18
N TRP A 85 -11.72 7.51 13.68
CA TRP A 85 -11.48 7.01 12.32
C TRP A 85 -11.12 5.53 12.26
N GLY A 86 -11.07 4.87 13.43
CA GLY A 86 -10.74 3.46 13.54
C GLY A 86 -9.24 3.19 13.44
N THR A 87 -8.89 1.98 13.03
CA THR A 87 -7.50 1.51 12.97
C THR A 87 -7.05 1.40 11.51
N VAL A 88 -5.86 1.91 11.23
CA VAL A 88 -5.22 1.87 9.91
C VAL A 88 -3.76 1.47 10.06
N ARG A 89 -3.20 0.83 9.03
CA ARG A 89 -1.77 0.60 8.96
C ARG A 89 -1.08 1.86 8.44
N ALA A 90 -0.13 2.40 9.17
CA ALA A 90 0.51 3.66 8.82
C ALA A 90 2.00 3.67 9.18
N ARG A 91 2.73 4.59 8.58
CA ARG A 91 4.13 4.92 8.91
C ARG A 91 4.19 6.29 9.54
N PHE A 92 4.98 6.41 10.58
CA PHE A 92 5.28 7.71 11.19
C PHE A 92 6.21 8.48 10.24
N ALA A 93 5.68 9.49 9.55
CA ALA A 93 6.39 10.17 8.47
C ALA A 93 7.13 11.43 8.94
N SER A 94 6.60 12.16 9.92
CA SER A 94 7.19 13.39 10.44
C SER A 94 6.80 13.62 11.88
N LEU A 95 7.74 14.10 12.67
CA LEU A 95 7.54 14.60 14.03
C LEU A 95 8.23 15.95 14.14
N GLU A 96 7.49 16.96 14.55
CA GLU A 96 7.97 18.33 14.76
C GLU A 96 7.77 18.71 16.22
N LEU A 97 8.80 19.26 16.83
CA LEU A 97 8.77 19.86 18.15
C LEU A 97 8.67 21.37 17.99
N SER A 98 7.59 21.95 18.48
CA SER A 98 7.45 23.41 18.60
C SER A 98 7.59 23.77 20.07
N GLN A 99 8.71 24.36 20.43
CA GLN A 99 9.03 24.64 21.81
C GLN A 99 8.82 26.13 22.14
N GLU A 100 7.94 26.40 23.07
CA GLU A 100 7.92 27.68 23.81
C GLU A 100 8.87 27.56 24.99
N PRO A 101 9.46 28.67 25.51
CA PRO A 101 10.42 28.62 26.62
C PRO A 101 9.75 28.38 27.98
N LEU A 102 8.94 27.31 28.05
CA LEU A 102 8.23 26.89 29.26
C LEU A 102 8.82 25.56 29.72
N PRO A 103 9.18 25.39 30.99
CA PRO A 103 9.86 24.20 31.48
C PRO A 103 8.99 22.93 31.44
N ASP A 104 7.69 23.08 31.61
CA ASP A 104 6.75 21.94 31.72
C ASP A 104 5.70 21.93 30.62
N PHE A 105 6.07 22.40 29.44
CA PHE A 105 5.18 22.45 28.28
C PHE A 105 5.92 22.12 27.00
N VAL A 106 5.37 21.18 26.22
CA VAL A 106 5.90 20.76 24.92
C VAL A 106 4.76 20.71 23.93
N ARG A 107 4.87 21.46 22.84
CA ARG A 107 3.95 21.35 21.71
C ARG A 107 4.60 20.56 20.59
N TYR A 108 3.86 19.63 20.04
CA TYR A 108 4.34 18.78 18.96
C TYR A 108 3.32 18.68 17.84
N ARG A 109 3.83 18.41 16.63
CA ARG A 109 3.04 18.09 15.45
C ARG A 109 3.55 16.79 14.87
N PHE A 110 2.65 15.96 14.36
CA PHE A 110 3.00 14.68 13.74
C PHE A 110 2.27 14.48 12.41
N VAL A 111 2.86 13.65 11.57
CA VAL A 111 2.28 13.20 10.31
C VAL A 111 2.46 11.70 10.19
N PHE A 112 1.37 10.99 9.91
CA PHE A 112 1.38 9.59 9.53
C PHE A 112 0.90 9.45 8.09
N TRP A 113 1.54 8.57 7.35
CA TRP A 113 1.11 8.15 6.02
C TRP A 113 0.52 6.76 6.10
N GLU A 114 -0.69 6.60 5.57
CA GLU A 114 -1.30 5.28 5.43
C GLU A 114 -0.45 4.41 4.52
N GLU A 115 -0.16 3.20 4.95
CA GLU A 115 0.39 2.17 4.11
C GLU A 115 -0.78 1.34 3.56
N ASP A 116 -1.20 1.66 2.34
CA ASP A 116 -2.24 0.92 1.65
C ASP A 116 -1.70 -0.47 1.28
N GLU A 117 -2.32 -1.54 1.79
CA GLU A 117 -1.99 -2.92 1.40
C GLU A 117 -2.58 -3.28 0.03
N GLY A 118 -3.30 -2.33 -0.61
CA GLY A 118 -3.90 -2.46 -1.91
C GLY A 118 -2.87 -2.33 -3.02
N GLU A 119 -2.56 -3.43 -3.67
CA GLU A 119 -1.97 -3.53 -5.02
C GLU A 119 -0.81 -2.56 -5.34
N SER A 120 0.19 -2.48 -4.49
CA SER A 120 1.47 -1.93 -4.93
C SER A 120 2.11 -2.93 -5.88
N GLY A 121 1.95 -2.70 -7.18
CA GLY A 121 2.59 -3.47 -8.26
C GLY A 121 4.13 -3.36 -8.29
N PHE A 122 4.74 -3.02 -7.17
CA PHE A 122 6.16 -3.11 -6.90
C PHE A 122 6.43 -4.29 -5.97
N ARG A 123 6.40 -5.47 -6.56
CA ARG A 123 6.99 -6.65 -5.95
C ARG A 123 8.50 -6.35 -5.76
N ARG A 124 8.90 -6.07 -4.53
CA ARG A 124 10.32 -6.14 -4.17
C ARG A 124 10.80 -7.52 -4.57
N VAL A 125 11.76 -7.58 -5.48
CA VAL A 125 12.55 -8.79 -5.71
C VAL A 125 13.33 -9.01 -4.42
N ALA A 126 12.77 -9.78 -3.49
CA ALA A 126 13.47 -10.23 -2.32
C ALA A 126 14.55 -11.20 -2.78
N GLY A 127 15.80 -10.80 -2.60
CA GLY A 127 16.91 -11.72 -2.61
C GLY A 127 16.63 -12.88 -1.66
N ASN A 128 16.84 -14.07 -2.17
CA ASN A 128 16.68 -15.37 -1.57
C ASN A 128 17.33 -15.46 -0.18
N SER A 129 16.56 -15.70 0.86
CA SER A 129 17.02 -16.35 2.10
C SER A 129 15.84 -17.00 2.79
N GLY A 130 15.96 -18.29 2.95
CA GLY A 130 15.00 -19.32 3.18
C GLY A 130 14.23 -19.36 4.51
N SER A 131 13.29 -20.27 4.44
CA SER A 131 12.73 -21.15 5.50
C SER A 131 11.53 -20.64 6.31
N GLY A 132 10.38 -21.23 6.03
CA GLY A 132 9.56 -21.82 7.08
C GLY A 132 8.10 -21.41 7.16
N SER A 133 7.22 -22.33 6.74
CA SER A 133 5.90 -22.70 7.30
C SER A 133 4.63 -21.96 6.87
N ALA A 134 3.92 -22.68 6.04
CA ALA A 134 2.47 -22.93 5.93
C ALA A 134 1.45 -21.92 6.50
N GLY A 135 0.74 -21.28 5.56
CA GLY A 135 -0.58 -20.69 5.76
C GLY A 135 -1.24 -20.55 4.39
N VAL A 136 -2.24 -21.41 4.12
CA VAL A 136 -2.97 -21.47 2.86
C VAL A 136 -3.81 -20.23 2.68
N SER A 137 -3.31 -19.29 1.87
CA SER A 137 -4.14 -18.23 1.26
C SER A 137 -4.11 -18.47 -0.24
N GLN A 138 -5.26 -18.73 -0.83
CA GLN A 138 -5.42 -18.86 -2.28
C GLN A 138 -4.97 -17.57 -2.96
N ALA A 139 -3.73 -17.56 -3.45
CA ALA A 139 -3.18 -16.51 -4.27
C ALA A 139 -3.93 -16.53 -5.61
N ARG A 140 -4.64 -15.44 -5.90
CA ARG A 140 -5.17 -15.16 -7.22
C ARG A 140 -3.98 -15.02 -8.15
N GLN A 141 -3.67 -16.06 -8.90
CA GLN A 141 -2.55 -16.09 -9.84
C GLN A 141 -2.85 -15.13 -10.98
N GLU A 142 -1.92 -14.20 -11.24
CA GLU A 142 -2.02 -13.32 -12.41
C GLU A 142 -1.95 -14.11 -13.70
N PRO A 143 -2.75 -13.78 -14.73
CA PRO A 143 -2.75 -14.50 -16.00
C PRO A 143 -1.42 -14.32 -16.72
N VAL A 144 -0.74 -15.42 -16.97
CA VAL A 144 0.49 -15.44 -17.77
C VAL A 144 0.12 -15.68 -19.23
N TYR A 145 0.63 -14.83 -20.14
CA TYR A 145 0.37 -14.92 -21.56
C TYR A 145 1.60 -15.38 -22.34
N TYR A 146 1.38 -16.27 -23.31
CA TYR A 146 2.37 -16.68 -24.28
C TYR A 146 2.04 -16.08 -25.66
N THR A 147 3.03 -15.50 -26.33
CA THR A 147 2.84 -14.98 -27.70
C THR A 147 3.15 -16.08 -28.72
N VAL A 148 2.15 -16.44 -29.51
CA VAL A 148 2.24 -17.51 -30.54
C VAL A 148 3.27 -17.14 -31.59
N ARG A 149 4.17 -18.07 -31.89
CA ARG A 149 5.16 -17.96 -32.98
C ARG A 149 4.71 -18.75 -34.21
N LYS A 150 5.28 -18.42 -35.37
CA LYS A 150 5.00 -19.14 -36.61
C LYS A 150 5.43 -20.60 -36.46
N GLY A 151 4.47 -21.53 -36.63
CA GLY A 151 4.67 -22.95 -36.45
C GLY A 151 4.24 -23.55 -35.13
N ASP A 152 3.83 -22.71 -34.17
CA ASP A 152 3.30 -23.19 -32.90
C ASP A 152 1.91 -23.80 -33.04
N THR A 153 1.62 -24.79 -32.19
CA THR A 153 0.29 -25.34 -32.02
C THR A 153 -0.14 -25.22 -30.57
N LEU A 154 -1.43 -25.06 -30.31
CA LEU A 154 -1.93 -24.99 -28.91
C LEU A 154 -1.56 -26.26 -28.12
N TRP A 155 -1.47 -27.40 -28.76
CA TRP A 155 -1.05 -28.64 -28.13
C TRP A 155 0.42 -28.58 -27.67
N ALA A 156 1.32 -28.06 -28.51
CA ALA A 156 2.74 -27.90 -28.17
C ALA A 156 2.94 -26.87 -27.02
N ILE A 157 2.17 -25.78 -27.08
CA ILE A 157 2.19 -24.74 -26.03
C ILE A 157 1.70 -25.30 -24.68
N ALA A 158 0.58 -26.05 -24.69
CA ALA A 158 0.04 -26.70 -23.51
C ALA A 158 1.03 -27.71 -22.89
N LYS A 159 1.61 -28.56 -23.74
CA LYS A 159 2.61 -29.57 -23.33
C LYS A 159 3.86 -28.91 -22.75
N GLY A 160 4.35 -27.83 -23.38
CA GLY A 160 5.52 -27.08 -22.88
C GLY A 160 5.28 -26.37 -21.52
N ARG A 161 4.02 -26.19 -21.14
CA ARG A 161 3.60 -25.58 -19.85
C ARG A 161 3.07 -26.61 -18.84
N GLY A 162 3.14 -27.91 -19.16
CA GLY A 162 2.71 -28.96 -18.25
C GLY A 162 1.19 -29.02 -18.04
N MET A 163 0.39 -28.47 -18.95
CA MET A 163 -1.07 -28.47 -18.89
C MET A 163 -1.71 -29.25 -20.01
N THR A 164 -2.98 -29.63 -19.84
CA THR A 164 -3.75 -30.28 -20.91
C THR A 164 -4.26 -29.25 -21.93
N LEU A 165 -4.44 -29.66 -23.19
CA LEU A 165 -5.03 -28.82 -24.24
C LEU A 165 -6.42 -28.29 -23.81
N ALA A 166 -7.22 -29.13 -23.16
CA ALA A 166 -8.55 -28.73 -22.66
C ALA A 166 -8.47 -27.63 -21.63
N ALA A 167 -7.50 -27.68 -20.71
CA ALA A 167 -7.26 -26.63 -19.71
C ALA A 167 -6.81 -25.31 -20.36
N LEU A 168 -5.94 -25.39 -21.37
CA LEU A 168 -5.50 -24.21 -22.12
C LEU A 168 -6.66 -23.53 -22.86
N ILE A 169 -7.55 -24.30 -23.49
CA ILE A 169 -8.75 -23.80 -24.19
C ILE A 169 -9.71 -23.15 -23.17
N ALA A 170 -9.92 -23.77 -22.01
CA ALA A 170 -10.79 -23.22 -20.96
C ALA A 170 -10.30 -21.86 -20.43
N LEU A 171 -8.98 -21.64 -20.40
CA LEU A 171 -8.38 -20.36 -20.03
C LEU A 171 -8.51 -19.28 -21.13
N ASN A 172 -8.84 -19.70 -22.38
CA ASN A 172 -8.89 -18.81 -23.54
C ASN A 172 -10.25 -18.90 -24.27
N PRO A 173 -11.35 -18.41 -23.67
CA PRO A 173 -12.68 -18.48 -24.29
C PRO A 173 -12.81 -17.88 -25.70
N PRO A 174 -12.00 -16.88 -26.11
CA PRO A 174 -12.04 -16.36 -27.48
C PRO A 174 -11.60 -17.36 -28.57
N ILE A 175 -10.81 -18.39 -28.20
CA ILE A 175 -10.32 -19.39 -29.15
C ILE A 175 -11.42 -20.41 -29.44
N ARG A 176 -12.23 -20.16 -30.49
CA ARG A 176 -13.32 -21.05 -30.92
C ARG A 176 -12.83 -22.30 -31.63
N ASN A 177 -11.65 -22.25 -32.25
CA ASN A 177 -11.09 -23.38 -33.03
C ASN A 177 -9.62 -23.61 -32.62
N PRO A 178 -9.33 -24.69 -31.86
CA PRO A 178 -7.98 -24.99 -31.37
C PRO A 178 -6.95 -25.27 -32.47
N ASN A 179 -7.39 -25.56 -33.68
CA ASN A 179 -6.52 -25.82 -34.83
C ASN A 179 -6.18 -24.56 -35.64
N ARG A 180 -6.66 -23.39 -35.21
CA ARG A 180 -6.51 -22.14 -35.95
C ARG A 180 -6.04 -21.04 -35.02
N ILE A 181 -4.73 -20.95 -34.86
CA ILE A 181 -4.05 -19.87 -34.12
C ILE A 181 -3.15 -19.09 -35.06
N TYR A 182 -3.01 -17.81 -34.82
CA TYR A 182 -2.23 -16.93 -35.67
C TYR A 182 -0.95 -16.48 -34.96
N PRO A 183 0.17 -16.28 -35.68
CA PRO A 183 1.36 -15.66 -35.10
C PRO A 183 1.02 -14.31 -34.50
N VAL A 184 1.68 -13.97 -33.36
CA VAL A 184 1.47 -12.74 -32.58
C VAL A 184 0.22 -12.74 -31.68
N GLU A 185 -0.64 -13.77 -31.76
CA GLU A 185 -1.76 -13.94 -30.84
C GLU A 185 -1.26 -14.26 -29.42
N LYS A 186 -1.89 -13.64 -28.40
CA LYS A 186 -1.54 -13.89 -26.99
C LYS A 186 -2.47 -14.95 -26.43
N VAL A 187 -1.91 -16.05 -26.00
CA VAL A 187 -2.63 -17.17 -25.37
C VAL A 187 -2.33 -17.18 -23.88
N ARG A 188 -3.38 -17.17 -23.05
CA ARG A 188 -3.24 -17.28 -21.61
C ARG A 188 -2.83 -18.71 -21.25
N VAL A 189 -1.73 -18.85 -20.51
CA VAL A 189 -1.12 -20.15 -20.14
C VAL A 189 -1.11 -20.39 -18.63
N GLN A 190 -1.69 -19.48 -17.86
CA GLN A 190 -1.89 -19.63 -16.41
C GLN A 190 -2.99 -18.66 -15.93
#